data_1cb9074d074e1fab152349ee4ccdd814
#
_entry.id   1cb9074d074e1fab152349ee4ccdd814
#
_cell.length_a   1.000
_cell.length_b   1.000
_cell.length_c   1.000
_cell.angle_alpha   90.00
_cell.angle_beta   90.00
_cell.angle_gamma   90.00
#
_symmetry.space_group_name_H-M   'P 1'
#
loop_
_entity.id
_entity.type
_entity.pdbx_description
1 polymer ?
#
loop_
_entity_poly.entity_id
_entity_poly.type
_entity_poly.pdbx_seq_one_letter_code
_entity_poly.pdbx_strand_id
1 'polypeptide(L)' 'MNKTPRIKIPSSVKKYVFERDNYHCQSCGKSSTQTELSIDHIIPLARGGSNDISNLQTL' A
#
# COMPACT_ATOMS: atom_id res chain seq x y z
N MET A 1 22.92 1.54 -8.48
CA MET A 1 22.14 1.90 -7.29
C MET A 1 21.24 0.74 -6.90
N ASN A 2 21.31 0.33 -5.65
CA ASN A 2 20.50 -0.77 -5.17
C ASN A 2 19.10 -0.29 -4.82
N LYS A 3 18.10 -0.94 -5.38
CA LYS A 3 16.70 -0.66 -5.11
C LYS A 3 16.03 -1.95 -4.68
N THR A 4 15.09 -1.85 -3.77
CA THR A 4 14.26 -3.00 -3.40
C THR A 4 13.47 -3.43 -4.64
N PRO A 5 13.54 -4.70 -5.03
CA PRO A 5 12.78 -5.16 -6.19
C PRO A 5 11.29 -4.96 -5.97
N ARG A 6 10.60 -4.53 -7.03
CA ARG A 6 9.16 -4.42 -6.96
C ARG A 6 8.56 -5.80 -7.24
N ILE A 7 8.01 -6.41 -6.19
CA ILE A 7 7.35 -7.70 -6.30
C ILE A 7 5.84 -7.52 -6.32
N LYS A 8 5.16 -8.52 -6.89
CA LYS A 8 3.70 -8.53 -6.87
C LYS A 8 3.23 -8.79 -5.44
N ILE A 9 2.39 -7.89 -4.92
CA ILE A 9 1.86 -8.02 -3.57
C ILE A 9 0.73 -9.06 -3.59
N PRO A 10 0.81 -10.11 -2.74
CA PRO A 10 -0.26 -11.11 -2.68
C PRO A 10 -1.59 -10.50 -2.28
N SER A 11 -2.69 -11.06 -2.80
CA SER A 11 -4.03 -10.56 -2.49
C SER A 11 -4.36 -10.63 -1.01
N SER A 12 -3.84 -11.62 -0.28
CA SER A 12 -4.02 -11.70 1.16
C SER A 12 -3.39 -10.52 1.90
N VAL A 13 -2.24 -10.06 1.43
CA VAL A 13 -1.57 -8.89 2.01
C VAL A 13 -2.34 -7.62 1.69
N LYS A 14 -2.82 -7.49 0.45
CA LYS A 14 -3.66 -6.35 0.06
C LYS A 14 -4.90 -6.27 0.93
N LYS A 15 -5.58 -7.40 1.12
CA LYS A 15 -6.77 -7.46 1.95
C LYS A 15 -6.46 -7.02 3.39
N TYR A 16 -5.35 -7.48 3.95
CA TYR A 16 -4.94 -7.09 5.30
C TYR A 16 -4.75 -5.57 5.41
N VAL A 17 -4.05 -4.99 4.44
CA VAL A 17 -3.77 -3.54 4.45
C VAL A 17 -5.07 -2.75 4.28
N PHE A 18 -5.95 -3.16 3.38
CA PHE A 18 -7.25 -2.51 3.21
C PHE A 18 -8.08 -2.58 4.49
N GLU A 19 -8.13 -3.73 5.15
CA GLU A 19 -8.88 -3.89 6.41
C GLU A 19 -8.27 -3.04 7.52
N ARG A 20 -6.94 -3.03 7.62
CA ARG A 20 -6.24 -2.20 8.61
C ARG A 20 -6.58 -0.73 8.43
N ASP A 21 -6.68 -0.27 7.19
CA ASP A 21 -6.95 1.13 6.85
C ASP A 21 -8.45 1.41 6.66
N ASN A 22 -9.31 0.45 7.05
CA ASN A 22 -10.76 0.57 6.97
C ASN A 22 -11.29 0.89 5.57
N TYR A 23 -10.60 0.39 4.55
CA TYR A 23 -10.95 0.63 3.14
C TYR A 23 -11.06 2.11 2.80
N HIS A 24 -10.19 2.92 3.39
CA HIS A 24 -10.10 4.36 3.11
C HIS A 24 -8.70 4.72 2.61
N CYS A 25 -8.66 5.63 1.64
CA CYS A 25 -7.39 6.22 1.20
C CYS A 25 -6.77 6.99 2.36
N GLN A 26 -5.52 6.67 2.70
CA GLN A 26 -4.82 7.31 3.81
C GLN A 26 -4.39 8.75 3.48
N SER A 27 -4.43 9.12 2.20
CA SER A 27 -4.06 10.45 1.75
C SER A 27 -5.26 11.40 1.70
N CYS A 28 -6.37 10.96 1.12
CA CYS A 28 -7.54 11.83 0.92
C CYS A 28 -8.77 11.43 1.74
N GLY A 29 -8.77 10.25 2.35
CA GLY A 29 -9.88 9.78 3.18
C GLY A 29 -11.07 9.20 2.43
N LYS A 30 -11.02 9.12 1.11
CA LYS A 30 -12.11 8.53 0.34
C LYS A 30 -12.18 7.02 0.56
N SER A 31 -13.39 6.48 0.60
CA SER A 31 -13.60 5.05 0.79
C SER A 31 -13.65 4.29 -0.54
N SER A 32 -13.64 2.95 -0.44
CA SER A 32 -13.75 2.09 -1.62
C SER A 32 -15.08 2.27 -2.37
N THR A 33 -16.09 2.81 -1.73
CA THR A 33 -17.37 3.12 -2.38
C THR A 33 -17.33 4.40 -3.20
N GLN A 34 -16.33 5.24 -2.97
CA GLN A 34 -16.19 6.54 -3.64
C GLN A 34 -15.13 6.52 -4.73
N THR A 35 -14.11 5.68 -4.58
CA THR A 35 -12.99 5.60 -5.52
C THR A 35 -12.38 4.21 -5.47
N GLU A 36 -11.64 3.87 -6.52
CA GLU A 36 -10.85 2.67 -6.55
C GLU A 36 -9.63 2.85 -5.65
N LEU A 37 -9.38 1.88 -4.78
CA LEU A 37 -8.25 1.91 -3.87
C LEU A 37 -7.13 1.04 -4.38
N SER A 38 -5.89 1.42 -4.05
CA SER A 38 -4.70 0.65 -4.39
C SER A 38 -3.77 0.61 -3.18
N ILE A 39 -2.76 -0.26 -3.27
CA ILE A 39 -1.71 -0.36 -2.24
C ILE A 39 -0.50 0.42 -2.73
N ASP A 40 0.08 1.22 -1.86
CA ASP A 40 1.29 1.97 -2.18
C ASP A 40 2.29 1.87 -1.04
N HIS A 41 3.53 2.22 -1.32
CA HIS A 41 4.62 2.21 -0.35
C HIS A 41 4.70 3.55 0.35
N ILE A 42 4.78 3.52 1.69
CA ILE A 42 4.94 4.75 2.49
C ILE A 42 6.29 5.38 2.14
N ILE A 43 7.36 4.57 2.20
CA ILE A 43 8.68 4.98 1.73
C ILE A 43 8.88 4.36 0.35
N PRO A 44 9.07 5.17 -0.71
CA PRO A 44 9.22 4.64 -2.07
C PRO A 44 10.37 3.63 -2.17
N LEU A 45 10.18 2.59 -2.97
CA LEU A 45 11.22 1.59 -3.20
C LEU A 45 12.51 2.23 -3.72
N ALA A 46 12.39 3.26 -4.55
CA ALA A 46 13.53 3.97 -5.08
C ALA A 46 14.35 4.69 -4.01
N ARG A 47 13.77 4.89 -2.82
CA ARG A 47 14.45 5.51 -1.67
C ARG A 47 14.81 4.50 -0.60
N GLY A 48 14.83 3.21 -0.94
CA GLY A 48 15.17 2.16 0.00
C GLY A 48 14.00 1.64 0.82
N GLY A 49 12.78 1.97 0.46
CA GLY A 49 11.60 1.42 1.11
C GLY A 49 11.51 -0.08 0.90
N SER A 50 10.88 -0.78 1.85
CA SER A 50 10.73 -2.23 1.81
C SER A 50 9.34 -2.62 1.30
N ASN A 51 9.16 -3.93 1.05
CA ASN A 51 7.86 -4.51 0.75
C ASN A 51 7.16 -5.03 2.01
N ASP A 52 7.67 -4.68 3.20
CA ASP A 52 7.05 -5.09 4.45
C ASP A 52 5.69 -4.42 4.62
N ILE A 53 4.79 -5.16 5.27
CA ILE A 53 3.42 -4.69 5.48
C ILE A 53 3.37 -3.34 6.23
N SER A 54 4.37 -3.10 7.09
CA SER A 54 4.49 -1.84 7.81
C SER A 54 4.81 -0.65 6.90
N ASN A 55 5.28 -0.92 5.67
CA ASN A 55 5.59 0.11 4.68
C ASN A 55 4.53 0.21 3.59
N LEU A 56 3.39 -0.43 3.77
CA LEU A 56 2.29 -0.41 2.79
C LEU A 56 1.11 0.36 3.35
N GLN A 57 0.43 1.06 2.47
CA GLN A 57 -0.76 1.82 2.84
C GLN A 57 -1.78 1.80 1.71
N THR A 58 -3.04 2.06 2.06
CA THR A 58 -4.11 2.20 1.08
C THR A 58 -4.14 3.62 0.54
N LEU A 59 -4.21 3.75 -0.77
CA LEU A 59 -4.34 5.04 -1.44
C LEU A 59 -5.41 5.02 -2.53
#